data_3dc5591f7c4e50a280e9c8ab349e9164
#
_entry.id   3dc5591f7c4e50a280e9c8ab349e9164
#
_cell.length_a   1.000
_cell.length_b   1.000
_cell.length_c   1.000
_cell.angle_alpha   90.00
_cell.angle_beta   90.00
_cell.angle_gamma   90.00
#
_symmetry.space_group_name_H-M   'P 1'
#
loop_
_entity.id
_entity.type
_entity.pdbx_description
1 polymer ?
#
loop_
_entity_poly.entity_id
_entity_poly.type
_entity_poly.pdbx_seq_one_letter_code
_entity_poly.pdbx_strand_id
1 'polypeptide(L)'
;MLIIESTVPPGTCEEFILPLIKKEFIKRKIDISKILLAHSFERVMPGENYLDSIKNYWRVYSANNNKAAEKCRNFYSKIINTKKYKLTRLRSMRDSEFCKILENTYRAVNIAFIDEWSRLAENINVNMFEVINAIKFRPTHSNIMSPGFGVGGYCLTKDPLFGFISATKIFKKNKINFPITFLASSINDRMPLSSVNILKNQLKSLKGKKIAIFGVTYRENIGDCRYSPSTYFARILEKSGAEIFAYDPMVKVWHDYKNLNVSVIPNLKKMDALVLAVRHSSFANLNFNRLLEFNSKMIILDTFNILTNKQIKEINNKNCKLVFIGRGI
;
A
#
# COMPACT_ATOMS: atom_id res chain seq x y z
N MET A 1 -13.15 -30.65 -1.27
CA MET A 1 -12.35 -29.81 -0.37
C MET A 1 -12.62 -28.35 -0.70
N LEU A 2 -12.84 -27.52 0.31
CA LEU A 2 -12.96 -26.07 0.19
C LEU A 2 -11.69 -25.43 0.80
N ILE A 3 -11.09 -24.49 0.10
CA ILE A 3 -9.96 -23.72 0.60
C ILE A 3 -10.35 -22.24 0.59
N ILE A 4 -10.26 -21.57 1.73
CA ILE A 4 -10.47 -20.13 1.84
C ILE A 4 -9.10 -19.46 1.68
N GLU A 5 -8.95 -18.65 0.61
CA GLU A 5 -7.71 -17.89 0.35
C GLU A 5 -7.83 -16.41 0.68
N SER A 6 -9.04 -15.93 0.88
CA SER A 6 -9.29 -14.52 1.23
C SER A 6 -8.72 -14.16 2.59
N THR A 7 -8.24 -12.92 2.71
CA THR A 7 -7.91 -12.33 4.01
C THR A 7 -9.20 -12.08 4.79
N VAL A 8 -9.34 -12.71 5.94
CA VAL A 8 -10.51 -12.65 6.80
C VAL A 8 -10.12 -12.41 8.26
N PRO A 9 -11.02 -11.88 9.09
CA PRO A 9 -10.79 -11.78 10.53
C PRO A 9 -10.53 -13.15 11.17
N PRO A 10 -9.56 -13.26 12.10
CA PRO A 10 -9.31 -14.51 12.83
C PRO A 10 -10.58 -15.08 13.48
N GLY A 11 -10.84 -16.37 13.25
CA GLY A 11 -12.05 -17.07 13.69
C GLY A 11 -13.11 -17.25 12.61
N THR A 12 -12.98 -16.58 11.44
CA THR A 12 -13.99 -16.66 10.38
C THR A 12 -14.25 -18.09 9.91
N CYS A 13 -13.21 -18.87 9.66
CA CYS A 13 -13.37 -20.25 9.18
C CYS A 13 -13.99 -21.18 10.22
N GLU A 14 -13.61 -21.02 11.48
CA GLU A 14 -14.06 -21.94 12.55
C GLU A 14 -15.41 -21.56 13.13
N GLU A 15 -15.70 -20.25 13.29
CA GLU A 15 -16.91 -19.77 13.95
C GLU A 15 -18.08 -19.51 12.97
N PHE A 16 -17.79 -19.31 11.67
CA PHE A 16 -18.84 -19.04 10.68
C PHE A 16 -18.87 -20.08 9.56
N ILE A 17 -17.77 -20.29 8.84
CA ILE A 17 -17.78 -21.12 7.62
C ILE A 17 -18.01 -22.59 7.98
N LEU A 18 -17.27 -23.13 8.92
CA LEU A 18 -17.38 -24.53 9.33
C LEU A 18 -18.78 -24.88 9.88
N PRO A 19 -19.40 -24.07 10.76
CA PRO A 19 -20.78 -24.28 11.20
C PRO A 19 -21.80 -24.25 10.07
N LEU A 20 -21.68 -23.34 9.10
CA LEU A 20 -22.57 -23.29 7.94
C LEU A 20 -22.44 -24.55 7.10
N ILE A 21 -21.22 -25.02 6.83
CA ILE A 21 -21.00 -26.27 6.09
C ILE A 21 -21.59 -27.47 6.85
N LYS A 22 -21.36 -27.54 8.18
CA LYS A 22 -21.95 -28.60 9.02
C LYS A 22 -23.46 -28.62 8.92
N LYS A 23 -24.14 -27.48 9.01
CA LYS A 23 -25.58 -27.35 8.88
C LYS A 23 -26.08 -27.90 7.54
N GLU A 24 -25.42 -27.54 6.44
CA GLU A 24 -25.79 -28.06 5.11
C GLU A 24 -25.53 -29.56 4.93
N PHE A 25 -24.46 -30.11 5.51
CA PHE A 25 -24.17 -31.53 5.50
C PHE A 25 -25.26 -32.32 6.26
N ILE A 26 -25.64 -31.84 7.45
CA ILE A 26 -26.71 -32.45 8.25
C ILE A 26 -28.03 -32.43 7.47
N LYS A 27 -28.40 -31.27 6.90
CA LYS A 27 -29.63 -31.13 6.09
C LYS A 27 -29.69 -32.11 4.94
N ARG A 28 -28.55 -32.39 4.31
CA ARG A 28 -28.41 -33.33 3.17
C ARG A 28 -28.13 -34.76 3.60
N LYS A 29 -28.14 -35.06 4.91
CA LYS A 29 -27.81 -36.39 5.46
C LYS A 29 -26.39 -36.87 5.06
N ILE A 30 -25.44 -35.95 4.89
CA ILE A 30 -24.05 -36.30 4.59
C ILE A 30 -23.27 -36.32 5.91
N ASP A 31 -22.39 -37.28 6.06
CA ASP A 31 -21.53 -37.43 7.23
C ASP A 31 -20.60 -36.22 7.37
N ILE A 32 -20.68 -35.53 8.51
CA ILE A 32 -19.89 -34.35 8.84
C ILE A 32 -18.37 -34.62 8.93
N SER A 33 -17.97 -35.89 9.15
CA SER A 33 -16.55 -36.28 9.12
C SER A 33 -15.90 -36.10 7.75
N LYS A 34 -16.72 -36.04 6.69
CA LYS A 34 -16.30 -35.80 5.29
C LYS A 34 -16.01 -34.35 4.98
N ILE A 35 -16.26 -33.41 5.91
CA ILE A 35 -15.94 -31.98 5.69
C ILE A 35 -14.44 -31.79 5.60
N LEU A 36 -14.01 -31.25 4.48
CA LEU A 36 -12.61 -30.91 4.20
C LEU A 36 -12.55 -29.40 3.94
N LEU A 37 -12.21 -28.63 4.99
CA LEU A 37 -12.06 -27.18 4.95
C LEU A 37 -10.61 -26.81 5.31
N ALA A 38 -10.02 -25.90 4.54
CA ALA A 38 -8.70 -25.35 4.79
C ALA A 38 -8.72 -23.83 4.64
N HIS A 39 -7.76 -23.17 5.27
CA HIS A 39 -7.45 -21.76 5.06
C HIS A 39 -5.98 -21.64 4.66
N SER A 40 -5.72 -20.80 3.64
CA SER A 40 -4.36 -20.53 3.18
C SER A 40 -4.33 -19.19 2.48
N PHE A 41 -3.98 -18.13 3.18
CA PHE A 41 -3.93 -16.80 2.58
C PHE A 41 -2.83 -16.70 1.51
N GLU A 42 -3.10 -15.88 0.51
CA GLU A 42 -2.13 -15.58 -0.54
C GLU A 42 -1.18 -14.42 -0.15
N ARG A 43 -0.02 -14.37 -0.79
CA ARG A 43 0.99 -13.32 -0.65
C ARG A 43 1.35 -12.70 -2.00
N VAL A 44 0.37 -12.67 -2.91
CA VAL A 44 0.55 -12.14 -4.26
C VAL A 44 0.92 -10.66 -4.21
N MET A 45 1.88 -10.29 -5.02
CA MET A 45 2.23 -8.90 -5.29
C MET A 45 1.78 -8.54 -6.70
N PRO A 46 0.77 -7.67 -6.87
CA PRO A 46 0.38 -7.17 -8.18
C PRO A 46 1.56 -6.49 -8.88
N GLY A 47 1.68 -6.68 -10.19
CA GLY A 47 2.75 -6.11 -11.02
C GLY A 47 3.43 -7.14 -11.91
N GLU A 48 4.60 -6.80 -12.43
CA GLU A 48 5.34 -7.59 -13.44
C GLU A 48 5.67 -9.01 -12.98
N ASN A 49 5.92 -9.22 -11.69
CA ASN A 49 6.27 -10.52 -11.11
C ASN A 49 5.08 -11.26 -10.49
N TYR A 50 3.86 -11.03 -11.02
CA TYR A 50 2.63 -11.59 -10.44
C TYR A 50 2.67 -13.11 -10.29
N LEU A 51 2.95 -13.84 -11.38
CA LEU A 51 3.02 -15.31 -11.35
C LEU A 51 4.19 -15.84 -10.53
N ASP A 52 5.31 -15.13 -10.51
CA ASP A 52 6.46 -15.45 -9.68
C ASP A 52 6.09 -15.38 -8.20
N SER A 53 5.39 -14.33 -7.79
CA SER A 53 4.92 -14.16 -6.40
C SER A 53 3.92 -15.23 -5.95
N ILE A 54 3.22 -15.90 -6.89
CA ILE A 54 2.37 -17.06 -6.58
C ILE A 54 3.22 -18.33 -6.38
N LYS A 55 4.17 -18.58 -7.29
CA LYS A 55 4.93 -19.84 -7.36
C LYS A 55 6.13 -19.87 -6.40
N ASN A 56 6.77 -18.73 -6.19
CA ASN A 56 8.04 -18.59 -5.52
C ASN A 56 7.96 -17.80 -4.20
N TYR A 57 6.93 -18.10 -3.39
CA TYR A 57 6.78 -17.54 -2.05
C TYR A 57 6.42 -18.62 -1.02
N TRP A 58 6.87 -18.44 0.21
CA TRP A 58 6.45 -19.27 1.35
C TRP A 58 4.96 -19.18 1.54
N ARG A 59 4.29 -20.32 1.66
CA ARG A 59 2.85 -20.40 1.87
C ARG A 59 2.54 -20.95 3.25
N VAL A 60 1.59 -20.32 3.94
CA VAL A 60 1.05 -20.81 5.21
C VAL A 60 -0.31 -21.43 4.94
N TYR A 61 -0.62 -22.55 5.59
CA TYR A 61 -1.92 -23.18 5.50
C TYR A 61 -2.32 -23.85 6.81
N SER A 62 -3.61 -24.11 6.96
CA SER A 62 -4.21 -24.83 8.07
C SER A 62 -5.51 -25.49 7.61
N ALA A 63 -6.06 -26.40 8.40
CA ALA A 63 -7.26 -27.12 8.02
C ALA A 63 -8.01 -27.62 9.27
N ASN A 64 -9.29 -27.98 9.07
CA ASN A 64 -10.18 -28.49 10.12
C ASN A 64 -9.83 -29.92 10.58
N ASN A 65 -9.10 -30.70 9.77
CA ASN A 65 -8.62 -32.05 10.12
C ASN A 65 -7.38 -32.43 9.31
N ASN A 66 -6.74 -33.55 9.67
CA ASN A 66 -5.51 -34.01 9.01
C ASN A 66 -5.71 -34.36 7.54
N LYS A 67 -6.84 -34.97 7.17
CA LYS A 67 -7.15 -35.32 5.78
C LYS A 67 -7.29 -34.09 4.90
N ALA A 68 -7.93 -33.03 5.41
CA ALA A 68 -8.01 -31.73 4.73
C ALA A 68 -6.63 -31.08 4.61
N ALA A 69 -5.82 -31.12 5.67
CA ALA A 69 -4.46 -30.57 5.66
C ALA A 69 -3.56 -31.25 4.62
N GLU A 70 -3.62 -32.58 4.53
CA GLU A 70 -2.87 -33.34 3.55
C GLU A 70 -3.30 -33.02 2.11
N LYS A 71 -4.60 -32.98 1.84
CA LYS A 71 -5.10 -32.58 0.52
C LYS A 71 -4.73 -31.14 0.16
N CYS A 72 -4.78 -30.21 1.11
CA CYS A 72 -4.37 -28.83 0.94
C CYS A 72 -2.87 -28.75 0.60
N ARG A 73 -2.04 -29.44 1.36
CA ARG A 73 -0.59 -29.54 1.10
C ARG A 73 -0.32 -30.09 -0.30
N ASN A 74 -0.96 -31.21 -0.67
CA ASN A 74 -0.76 -31.84 -1.97
C ASN A 74 -1.19 -30.94 -3.14
N PHE A 75 -2.24 -30.14 -2.95
CA PHE A 75 -2.67 -29.15 -3.93
C PHE A 75 -1.60 -28.04 -4.11
N TYR A 76 -1.17 -27.41 -3.02
CA TYR A 76 -0.18 -26.34 -3.12
C TYR A 76 1.21 -26.82 -3.54
N SER A 77 1.59 -28.04 -3.23
CA SER A 77 2.87 -28.61 -3.70
C SER A 77 2.97 -28.73 -5.22
N LYS A 78 1.84 -28.71 -5.93
CA LYS A 78 1.80 -28.70 -7.41
C LYS A 78 1.94 -27.30 -8.00
N ILE A 79 1.71 -26.26 -7.21
CA ILE A 79 1.70 -24.86 -7.64
C ILE A 79 2.97 -24.15 -7.17
N ILE A 80 3.34 -24.35 -5.90
CA ILE A 80 4.45 -23.67 -5.22
C ILE A 80 5.76 -24.43 -5.47
N ASN A 81 6.81 -23.71 -5.72
CA ASN A 81 8.17 -24.26 -5.76
C ASN A 81 8.65 -24.67 -4.36
N THR A 82 8.14 -25.80 -3.86
CA THR A 82 8.38 -26.24 -2.47
C THR A 82 9.82 -26.70 -2.19
N LYS A 83 10.66 -26.87 -3.21
CA LYS A 83 12.09 -27.11 -3.03
C LYS A 83 12.77 -25.92 -2.34
N LYS A 84 12.35 -24.71 -2.66
CA LYS A 84 12.92 -23.48 -2.11
C LYS A 84 11.97 -22.81 -1.09
N TYR A 85 10.66 -22.84 -1.31
CA TYR A 85 9.65 -22.13 -0.53
C TYR A 85 8.74 -23.12 0.19
N LYS A 86 9.06 -23.42 1.44
CA LYS A 86 8.35 -24.44 2.23
C LYS A 86 6.90 -24.04 2.50
N LEU A 87 6.01 -25.03 2.48
CA LEU A 87 4.65 -24.89 3.00
C LEU A 87 4.68 -25.04 4.51
N THR A 88 4.18 -24.05 5.23
CA THR A 88 4.12 -24.07 6.70
C THR A 88 2.70 -24.35 7.15
N ARG A 89 2.48 -25.51 7.79
CA ARG A 89 1.22 -25.85 8.42
C ARG A 89 1.13 -25.22 9.80
N LEU A 90 0.07 -24.47 10.07
CA LEU A 90 -0.28 -24.02 11.42
C LEU A 90 -1.34 -24.93 12.03
N ARG A 91 -1.48 -24.86 13.36
CA ARG A 91 -2.32 -25.75 14.17
C ARG A 91 -3.79 -25.65 13.83
N SER A 92 -4.32 -24.41 13.67
CA SER A 92 -5.73 -24.13 13.43
C SER A 92 -5.92 -23.15 12.28
N MET A 93 -7.13 -23.07 11.73
CA MET A 93 -7.46 -22.06 10.70
C MET A 93 -7.40 -20.66 11.29
N ARG A 94 -7.74 -20.51 12.57
CA ARG A 94 -7.59 -19.26 13.30
C ARG A 94 -6.15 -18.76 13.34
N ASP A 95 -5.18 -19.67 13.53
CA ASP A 95 -3.76 -19.30 13.55
C ASP A 95 -3.30 -18.77 12.18
N SER A 96 -3.74 -19.36 11.07
CA SER A 96 -3.36 -18.86 9.74
C SER A 96 -4.07 -17.55 9.35
N GLU A 97 -5.33 -17.37 9.76
CA GLU A 97 -6.03 -16.09 9.62
C GLU A 97 -5.33 -14.99 10.42
N PHE A 98 -4.95 -15.29 11.67
CA PHE A 98 -4.21 -14.37 12.54
C PHE A 98 -2.84 -13.99 11.95
N CYS A 99 -2.11 -14.96 11.39
CA CYS A 99 -0.82 -14.76 10.75
C CYS A 99 -0.90 -13.69 9.65
N LYS A 100 -1.89 -13.76 8.77
CA LYS A 100 -2.08 -12.78 7.69
C LYS A 100 -2.35 -11.37 8.23
N ILE A 101 -3.22 -11.27 9.21
CA ILE A 101 -3.58 -9.98 9.79
C ILE A 101 -2.38 -9.35 10.50
N LEU A 102 -1.60 -10.15 11.23
CA LEU A 102 -0.41 -9.68 11.92
C LEU A 102 0.67 -9.19 10.94
N GLU A 103 0.90 -9.90 9.82
CA GLU A 103 1.83 -9.45 8.77
C GLU A 103 1.45 -8.07 8.22
N ASN A 104 0.17 -7.87 7.90
CA ASN A 104 -0.30 -6.61 7.32
C ASN A 104 -0.31 -5.49 8.37
N THR A 105 -0.68 -5.78 9.61
CA THR A 105 -0.63 -4.82 10.72
C THR A 105 0.81 -4.39 11.03
N TYR A 106 1.77 -5.33 11.08
CA TYR A 106 3.18 -5.02 11.25
C TYR A 106 3.68 -4.06 10.16
N ARG A 107 3.30 -4.30 8.91
CA ARG A 107 3.67 -3.43 7.80
C ARG A 107 3.05 -2.03 7.94
N ALA A 108 1.77 -1.94 8.31
CA ALA A 108 1.10 -0.67 8.52
C ALA A 108 1.73 0.15 9.65
N VAL A 109 2.09 -0.50 10.76
CA VAL A 109 2.78 0.14 11.90
C VAL A 109 4.18 0.63 11.49
N ASN A 110 4.94 -0.18 10.75
CA ASN A 110 6.27 0.20 10.27
C ASN A 110 6.22 1.42 9.33
N ILE A 111 5.21 1.52 8.46
CA ILE A 111 5.01 2.69 7.60
C ILE A 111 4.70 3.93 8.45
N ALA A 112 3.76 3.83 9.40
CA ALA A 112 3.37 4.95 10.26
C ALA A 112 4.55 5.45 11.12
N PHE A 113 5.37 4.54 11.65
CA PHE A 113 6.59 4.87 12.38
C PHE A 113 7.57 5.68 11.52
N ILE A 114 7.78 5.27 10.27
CA ILE A 114 8.68 5.99 9.36
C ILE A 114 8.09 7.33 8.93
N ASP A 115 6.78 7.46 8.75
CA ASP A 115 6.15 8.75 8.47
C ASP A 115 6.39 9.76 9.60
N GLU A 116 6.21 9.35 10.85
CA GLU A 116 6.46 10.18 12.02
C GLU A 116 7.92 10.69 12.05
N TRP A 117 8.90 9.79 11.90
CA TRP A 117 10.32 10.18 11.91
C TRP A 117 10.72 11.01 10.68
N SER A 118 10.00 10.85 9.57
CA SER A 118 10.21 11.68 8.37
C SER A 118 9.90 13.15 8.63
N ARG A 119 8.86 13.43 9.45
CA ARG A 119 8.53 14.83 9.82
C ARG A 119 9.65 15.48 10.63
N LEU A 120 10.25 14.76 11.57
CA LEU A 120 11.42 15.26 12.28
C LEU A 120 12.60 15.51 11.33
N ALA A 121 12.92 14.51 10.49
CA ALA A 121 14.03 14.59 9.54
C ALA A 121 13.92 15.81 8.61
N GLU A 122 12.73 16.09 8.08
CA GLU A 122 12.44 17.27 7.25
C GLU A 122 12.74 18.58 7.96
N ASN A 123 12.45 18.66 9.27
CA ASN A 123 12.62 19.89 10.06
C ASN A 123 14.04 20.14 10.54
N ILE A 124 14.87 19.10 10.59
CA ILE A 124 16.27 19.21 11.07
C ILE A 124 17.30 18.92 9.97
N ASN A 125 16.89 18.97 8.71
CA ASN A 125 17.76 18.77 7.53
C ASN A 125 18.46 17.41 7.48
N VAL A 126 17.77 16.33 7.84
CA VAL A 126 18.25 14.96 7.73
C VAL A 126 17.67 14.30 6.48
N ASN A 127 18.50 13.55 5.75
CA ASN A 127 18.04 12.70 4.66
C ASN A 127 17.64 11.32 5.18
N MET A 128 16.35 11.11 5.40
CA MET A 128 15.81 9.88 5.95
C MET A 128 16.08 8.65 5.05
N PHE A 129 16.22 8.83 3.73
CA PHE A 129 16.53 7.73 2.81
C PHE A 129 17.96 7.20 3.02
N GLU A 130 18.92 8.08 3.26
CA GLU A 130 20.31 7.69 3.58
C GLU A 130 20.37 6.98 4.94
N VAL A 131 19.69 7.53 5.94
CA VAL A 131 19.59 6.92 7.28
C VAL A 131 18.99 5.52 7.21
N ILE A 132 17.88 5.36 6.50
CA ILE A 132 17.22 4.04 6.32
C ILE A 132 18.12 3.07 5.57
N ASN A 133 18.82 3.52 4.53
CA ASN A 133 19.76 2.66 3.80
C ASN A 133 20.89 2.17 4.72
N ALA A 134 21.43 3.03 5.57
CA ALA A 134 22.43 2.63 6.57
C ALA A 134 21.86 1.62 7.59
N ILE A 135 20.63 1.83 8.07
CA ILE A 135 19.95 0.90 9.00
C ILE A 135 19.74 -0.48 8.35
N LYS A 136 19.40 -0.54 7.07
CA LYS A 136 19.15 -1.80 6.33
C LYS A 136 20.37 -2.73 6.22
N PHE A 137 21.59 -2.23 6.39
CA PHE A 137 22.79 -3.08 6.48
C PHE A 137 22.74 -4.02 7.68
N ARG A 138 22.02 -3.66 8.73
CA ARG A 138 21.80 -4.58 9.86
C ARG A 138 20.71 -5.59 9.49
N PRO A 139 21.00 -6.90 9.42
CA PRO A 139 20.05 -7.92 8.95
C PRO A 139 18.70 -7.91 9.67
N THR A 140 18.70 -7.63 10.99
CA THR A 140 17.48 -7.57 11.82
C THR A 140 16.57 -6.37 11.51
N HIS A 141 17.02 -5.40 10.72
CA HIS A 141 16.29 -4.17 10.36
C HIS A 141 16.15 -3.99 8.84
N SER A 142 16.50 -5.00 8.06
CA SER A 142 16.51 -4.93 6.59
C SER A 142 15.15 -4.60 5.97
N ASN A 143 14.05 -4.88 6.68
CA ASN A 143 12.67 -4.65 6.23
C ASN A 143 12.06 -3.32 6.73
N ILE A 144 12.86 -2.41 7.32
CA ILE A 144 12.40 -1.07 7.67
C ILE A 144 11.86 -0.34 6.43
N MET A 145 10.72 0.33 6.57
CA MET A 145 10.07 1.04 5.46
C MET A 145 10.80 2.34 5.12
N SER A 146 10.42 2.97 4.02
CA SER A 146 10.94 4.27 3.59
C SER A 146 9.84 5.33 3.62
N PRO A 147 10.19 6.63 3.70
CA PRO A 147 9.24 7.72 3.55
C PRO A 147 8.45 7.61 2.26
N GLY A 148 7.23 8.14 2.25
CA GLY A 148 6.39 8.10 1.07
C GLY A 148 5.14 8.96 1.18
N PHE A 149 4.36 8.94 0.11
CA PHE A 149 3.21 9.79 -0.07
C PHE A 149 1.99 9.37 0.75
N GLY A 150 1.80 8.05 0.91
CA GLY A 150 0.65 7.51 1.62
C GLY A 150 0.46 6.02 1.38
N VAL A 151 -0.50 5.45 2.10
CA VAL A 151 -0.88 4.04 2.01
C VAL A 151 -2.16 3.92 1.20
N GLY A 152 -2.13 3.05 0.19
CA GLY A 152 -3.29 2.77 -0.65
C GLY A 152 -3.51 1.28 -0.89
N GLY A 153 -4.48 0.97 -1.76
CA GLY A 153 -4.88 -0.40 -2.08
C GLY A 153 -5.78 -1.02 -1.02
N TYR A 154 -6.20 -2.25 -1.29
CA TYR A 154 -7.24 -2.94 -0.49
C TYR A 154 -6.74 -3.49 0.85
N CYS A 155 -5.47 -3.84 0.96
CA CYS A 155 -4.99 -4.62 2.11
C CYS A 155 -4.72 -3.75 3.34
N LEU A 156 -3.75 -2.85 3.26
CA LEU A 156 -3.28 -2.10 4.42
C LEU A 156 -4.29 -1.07 4.94
N THR A 157 -5.26 -0.67 4.12
CA THR A 157 -6.32 0.27 4.50
C THR A 157 -7.41 -0.35 5.40
N LYS A 158 -7.53 -1.70 5.46
CA LYS A 158 -8.57 -2.37 6.25
C LYS A 158 -8.09 -3.53 7.12
N ASP A 159 -7.12 -4.31 6.63
CA ASP A 159 -6.71 -5.57 7.29
C ASP A 159 -6.21 -5.37 8.73
N PRO A 160 -5.48 -4.28 9.06
CA PRO A 160 -5.08 -4.03 10.45
C PRO A 160 -6.27 -4.00 11.43
N LEU A 161 -7.45 -3.56 10.98
CA LEU A 161 -8.65 -3.49 11.82
C LEU A 161 -9.32 -4.86 12.04
N PHE A 162 -8.95 -5.89 11.30
CA PHE A 162 -9.54 -7.22 11.42
C PHE A 162 -9.23 -7.90 12.76
N GLY A 163 -8.12 -7.55 13.40
CA GLY A 163 -7.84 -7.98 14.78
C GLY A 163 -8.90 -7.47 15.77
N PHE A 164 -9.25 -6.20 15.70
CA PHE A 164 -10.31 -5.59 16.51
C PHE A 164 -11.68 -6.18 16.18
N ILE A 165 -12.01 -6.39 14.91
CA ILE A 165 -13.26 -7.02 14.47
C ILE A 165 -13.35 -8.45 15.03
N SER A 166 -12.28 -9.22 14.96
CA SER A 166 -12.20 -10.56 15.54
C SER A 166 -12.47 -10.52 17.03
N ALA A 167 -11.74 -9.70 17.78
CA ALA A 167 -11.91 -9.60 19.23
C ALA A 167 -13.34 -9.23 19.61
N THR A 168 -13.94 -8.20 19.00
CA THR A 168 -15.23 -7.63 19.43
C THR A 168 -16.43 -8.36 18.84
N LYS A 169 -16.42 -8.68 17.53
CA LYS A 169 -17.59 -9.23 16.82
C LYS A 169 -17.63 -10.75 16.84
N ILE A 170 -16.46 -11.42 16.76
CA ILE A 170 -16.41 -12.88 16.73
C ILE A 170 -16.32 -13.44 18.15
N PHE A 171 -15.29 -13.03 18.91
CA PHE A 171 -15.01 -13.63 20.22
C PHE A 171 -15.60 -12.89 21.42
N LYS A 172 -16.28 -11.74 21.19
CA LYS A 172 -16.91 -10.92 22.25
C LYS A 172 -15.92 -10.49 23.35
N LYS A 173 -14.66 -10.27 22.99
CA LYS A 173 -13.59 -9.84 23.90
C LYS A 173 -13.43 -8.32 23.87
N ASN A 174 -14.45 -7.59 24.27
CA ASN A 174 -14.54 -6.12 24.14
C ASN A 174 -13.51 -5.34 24.98
N LYS A 175 -12.83 -5.99 25.93
CA LYS A 175 -11.78 -5.36 26.76
C LYS A 175 -10.40 -5.34 26.09
N ILE A 176 -10.23 -6.04 24.95
CA ILE A 176 -8.95 -6.04 24.23
C ILE A 176 -8.86 -4.78 23.37
N ASN A 177 -7.83 -3.98 23.63
CA ASN A 177 -7.56 -2.73 22.92
C ASN A 177 -6.42 -2.89 21.90
N PHE A 178 -6.47 -2.12 20.83
CA PHE A 178 -5.48 -2.12 19.76
C PHE A 178 -4.93 -0.70 19.48
N PRO A 179 -4.38 0.03 20.50
CA PRO A 179 -4.02 1.44 20.39
C PRO A 179 -2.99 1.68 19.28
N ILE A 180 -1.94 0.85 19.19
CA ILE A 180 -0.89 0.97 18.16
C ILE A 180 -1.50 0.79 16.76
N THR A 181 -2.37 -0.20 16.57
CA THR A 181 -3.02 -0.48 15.29
C THR A 181 -3.90 0.69 14.82
N PHE A 182 -4.72 1.23 15.71
CA PHE A 182 -5.59 2.36 15.39
C PHE A 182 -4.79 3.62 15.11
N LEU A 183 -3.75 3.90 15.92
CA LEU A 183 -2.88 5.05 15.70
C LEU A 183 -2.14 4.94 14.36
N ALA A 184 -1.55 3.80 14.06
CA ALA A 184 -0.86 3.56 12.80
C ALA A 184 -1.79 3.69 11.59
N SER A 185 -3.00 3.13 11.64
CA SER A 185 -4.00 3.29 10.59
C SER A 185 -4.35 4.77 10.38
N SER A 186 -4.58 5.50 11.47
CA SER A 186 -4.90 6.94 11.43
C SER A 186 -3.75 7.80 10.88
N ILE A 187 -2.50 7.45 11.18
CA ILE A 187 -1.33 8.13 10.60
C ILE A 187 -1.28 7.85 9.10
N ASN A 188 -1.38 6.58 8.70
CA ASN A 188 -1.32 6.17 7.30
C ASN A 188 -2.40 6.84 6.43
N ASP A 189 -3.62 6.95 6.94
CA ASP A 189 -4.73 7.63 6.25
C ASP A 189 -4.45 9.12 6.03
N ARG A 190 -3.68 9.75 6.92
CA ARG A 190 -3.37 11.18 6.90
C ARG A 190 -2.03 11.53 6.26
N MET A 191 -1.21 10.57 5.84
CA MET A 191 0.09 10.84 5.19
C MET A 191 0.00 11.87 4.05
N PRO A 192 -1.00 11.85 3.14
CA PRO A 192 -1.08 12.83 2.06
C PRO A 192 -1.27 14.28 2.54
N LEU A 193 -1.76 14.50 3.76
CA LEU A 193 -1.90 15.86 4.34
C LEU A 193 -0.55 16.56 4.50
N SER A 194 0.52 15.81 4.75
CA SER A 194 1.86 16.39 4.81
C SER A 194 2.24 17.07 3.50
N SER A 195 1.97 16.41 2.37
CA SER A 195 2.20 16.97 1.04
C SER A 195 1.33 18.20 0.76
N VAL A 196 0.07 18.21 1.23
CA VAL A 196 -0.81 19.40 1.16
C VAL A 196 -0.21 20.56 1.93
N ASN A 197 0.27 20.30 3.16
CA ASN A 197 0.87 21.32 4.02
C ASN A 197 2.17 21.87 3.41
N ILE A 198 3.02 21.00 2.85
CA ILE A 198 4.23 21.40 2.13
C ILE A 198 3.86 22.36 0.98
N LEU A 199 2.91 21.99 0.11
CA LEU A 199 2.47 22.85 -0.99
C LEU A 199 1.88 24.17 -0.50
N LYS A 200 1.04 24.14 0.55
CA LYS A 200 0.45 25.35 1.14
C LYS A 200 1.53 26.30 1.68
N ASN A 201 2.54 25.77 2.34
CA ASN A 201 3.66 26.56 2.87
C ASN A 201 4.49 27.19 1.75
N GLN A 202 4.73 26.43 0.66
CA GLN A 202 5.53 26.90 -0.47
C GLN A 202 4.76 27.91 -1.35
N LEU A 203 3.49 27.68 -1.62
CA LEU A 203 2.64 28.51 -2.48
C LEU A 203 1.92 29.64 -1.73
N LYS A 204 1.98 29.66 -0.37
CA LYS A 204 1.28 30.59 0.54
C LYS A 204 -0.24 30.41 0.53
N SER A 205 -0.84 30.13 -0.61
CA SER A 205 -2.26 29.83 -0.81
C SER A 205 -2.41 28.74 -1.85
N LEU A 206 -3.43 27.92 -1.70
CA LEU A 206 -3.81 26.91 -2.71
C LEU A 206 -4.95 27.39 -3.62
N LYS A 207 -5.65 28.46 -3.23
CA LYS A 207 -6.77 29.01 -4.00
C LYS A 207 -6.32 29.52 -5.37
N GLY A 208 -6.94 29.00 -6.43
CA GLY A 208 -6.62 29.33 -7.81
C GLY A 208 -5.31 28.76 -8.34
N LYS A 209 -4.61 27.93 -7.55
CA LYS A 209 -3.37 27.30 -7.96
C LYS A 209 -3.59 26.08 -8.85
N LYS A 210 -2.77 25.92 -9.88
CA LYS A 210 -2.79 24.80 -10.82
C LYS A 210 -1.75 23.79 -10.43
N ILE A 211 -2.20 22.59 -10.07
CA ILE A 211 -1.33 21.52 -9.54
C ILE A 211 -1.43 20.30 -10.43
N ALA A 212 -0.29 19.86 -10.97
CA ALA A 212 -0.15 18.63 -11.71
C ALA A 212 0.25 17.48 -10.76
N ILE A 213 -0.48 16.37 -10.81
CA ILE A 213 -0.18 15.15 -10.04
C ILE A 213 0.28 14.08 -11.03
N PHE A 214 1.51 13.61 -10.89
CA PHE A 214 2.06 12.50 -11.67
C PHE A 214 2.04 11.22 -10.82
N GLY A 215 1.23 10.26 -11.27
CA GLY A 215 0.89 9.04 -10.57
C GLY A 215 -0.43 9.14 -9.81
N VAL A 216 -1.44 8.41 -10.28
CA VAL A 216 -2.77 8.34 -9.64
C VAL A 216 -3.12 6.93 -9.16
N THR A 217 -2.34 5.93 -9.53
CA THR A 217 -2.47 4.56 -9.04
C THR A 217 -2.01 4.46 -7.58
N TYR A 218 -2.44 3.42 -6.86
CA TYR A 218 -2.03 3.28 -5.46
C TYR A 218 -0.60 2.72 -5.29
N ARG A 219 -0.01 2.20 -6.35
CA ARG A 219 1.32 1.59 -6.37
C ARG A 219 1.98 1.75 -7.74
N GLU A 220 3.30 1.70 -7.76
CA GLU A 220 4.13 1.75 -8.96
C GLU A 220 3.82 0.62 -9.96
N ASN A 221 3.84 0.94 -11.25
CA ASN A 221 3.77 0.02 -12.40
C ASN A 221 2.53 -0.90 -12.42
N ILE A 222 1.43 -0.47 -11.83
CA ILE A 222 0.14 -1.15 -11.90
C ILE A 222 -0.98 -0.18 -12.26
N GLY A 223 -1.99 -0.67 -13.00
CA GLY A 223 -3.14 0.14 -13.43
C GLY A 223 -4.32 0.07 -12.45
N ASP A 224 -4.09 0.29 -11.15
CA ASP A 224 -5.13 0.22 -10.12
C ASP A 224 -5.13 1.48 -9.25
N CYS A 225 -6.24 2.22 -9.28
CA CYS A 225 -6.42 3.48 -8.54
C CYS A 225 -7.17 3.31 -7.22
N ARG A 226 -7.64 2.11 -6.90
CA ARG A 226 -8.50 1.87 -5.72
C ARG A 226 -7.80 2.26 -4.43
N TYR A 227 -8.47 3.13 -3.65
CA TYR A 227 -7.93 3.68 -2.41
C TYR A 227 -6.55 4.35 -2.57
N SER A 228 -6.29 4.92 -3.75
CA SER A 228 -5.05 5.65 -3.96
C SER A 228 -4.96 6.88 -3.07
N PRO A 229 -3.82 7.12 -2.40
CA PRO A 229 -3.55 8.35 -1.66
C PRO A 229 -3.68 9.59 -2.53
N SER A 230 -3.39 9.48 -3.85
CA SER A 230 -3.52 10.56 -4.81
C SER A 230 -4.96 11.05 -4.94
N THR A 231 -5.96 10.16 -4.82
CA THR A 231 -7.38 10.54 -4.83
C THR A 231 -7.75 11.40 -3.61
N TYR A 232 -7.29 11.00 -2.43
CA TYR A 232 -7.52 11.76 -1.21
C TYR A 232 -6.82 13.12 -1.26
N PHE A 233 -5.58 13.16 -1.69
CA PHE A 233 -4.78 14.36 -1.88
C PHE A 233 -5.44 15.35 -2.86
N ALA A 234 -5.84 14.89 -4.05
CA ALA A 234 -6.51 15.72 -5.05
C ALA A 234 -7.78 16.36 -4.51
N ARG A 235 -8.61 15.58 -3.79
CA ARG A 235 -9.85 16.10 -3.18
C ARG A 235 -9.59 17.17 -2.12
N ILE A 236 -8.53 17.08 -1.34
CA ILE A 236 -8.17 18.10 -0.35
C ILE A 236 -7.69 19.37 -1.03
N LEU A 237 -6.82 19.24 -2.04
CA LEU A 237 -6.34 20.39 -2.81
C LEU A 237 -7.50 21.14 -3.49
N GLU A 238 -8.42 20.39 -4.11
CA GLU A 238 -9.59 20.96 -4.74
C GLU A 238 -10.51 21.67 -3.74
N LYS A 239 -10.77 21.06 -2.58
CA LYS A 239 -11.52 21.72 -1.49
C LYS A 239 -10.83 22.99 -0.99
N SER A 240 -9.53 23.10 -1.16
CA SER A 240 -8.73 24.29 -0.85
C SER A 240 -8.69 25.30 -1.99
N GLY A 241 -9.44 25.05 -3.08
CA GLY A 241 -9.58 25.94 -4.23
C GLY A 241 -8.52 25.78 -5.31
N ALA A 242 -7.74 24.69 -5.32
CA ALA A 242 -6.79 24.40 -6.38
C ALA A 242 -7.47 23.73 -7.59
N GLU A 243 -6.91 23.95 -8.76
CA GLU A 243 -7.27 23.27 -10.01
C GLU A 243 -6.31 22.09 -10.23
N ILE A 244 -6.86 20.88 -10.43
CA ILE A 244 -6.09 19.65 -10.49
C ILE A 244 -5.96 19.15 -11.91
N PHE A 245 -4.72 18.86 -12.29
CA PHE A 245 -4.32 18.16 -13.50
C PHE A 245 -3.59 16.89 -13.11
N ALA A 246 -3.65 15.85 -13.93
CA ALA A 246 -2.95 14.61 -13.57
C ALA A 246 -2.43 13.88 -14.81
N TYR A 247 -1.42 13.04 -14.57
CA TYR A 247 -0.86 12.11 -15.55
C TYR A 247 -0.51 10.79 -14.88
N ASP A 248 -0.82 9.69 -15.57
CA ASP A 248 -0.39 8.36 -15.15
C ASP A 248 -0.07 7.49 -16.37
N PRO A 249 1.07 6.80 -16.40
CA PRO A 249 1.45 5.96 -17.54
C PRO A 249 0.67 4.63 -17.60
N MET A 250 -0.01 4.23 -16.53
CA MET A 250 -0.65 2.91 -16.39
C MET A 250 -2.16 2.94 -16.59
N VAL A 251 -2.79 4.10 -16.50
CA VAL A 251 -4.24 4.27 -16.64
C VAL A 251 -4.59 5.44 -17.57
N LYS A 252 -5.71 5.32 -18.27
CA LYS A 252 -6.19 6.38 -19.18
C LYS A 252 -7.16 7.34 -18.48
N VAL A 253 -7.98 6.81 -17.58
CA VAL A 253 -9.03 7.54 -16.89
C VAL A 253 -8.94 7.28 -15.39
N TRP A 254 -8.95 8.35 -14.62
CA TRP A 254 -8.99 8.29 -13.16
C TRP A 254 -10.43 8.29 -12.67
N HIS A 255 -11.02 7.10 -12.59
CA HIS A 255 -12.43 6.92 -12.24
C HIS A 255 -12.75 7.39 -10.82
N ASP A 256 -11.82 7.20 -9.88
CA ASP A 256 -12.01 7.59 -8.47
C ASP A 256 -11.95 9.11 -8.25
N TYR A 257 -11.58 9.89 -9.31
CA TYR A 257 -11.53 11.34 -9.31
C TYR A 257 -12.13 11.91 -10.60
N LYS A 258 -13.44 12.17 -10.59
CA LYS A 258 -14.19 12.88 -11.65
C LYS A 258 -14.07 12.29 -13.07
N ASN A 259 -13.70 11.04 -13.22
CA ASN A 259 -13.38 10.43 -14.51
C ASN A 259 -12.37 11.24 -15.33
N LEU A 260 -11.38 11.83 -14.64
CA LEU A 260 -10.37 12.67 -15.29
C LEU A 260 -9.52 11.86 -16.26
N ASN A 261 -9.34 12.36 -17.48
CA ASN A 261 -8.36 11.78 -18.41
C ASN A 261 -6.94 12.10 -17.93
N VAL A 262 -6.14 11.04 -17.75
CA VAL A 262 -4.77 11.12 -17.19
C VAL A 262 -3.72 10.50 -18.14
N SER A 263 -4.11 10.20 -19.39
CA SER A 263 -3.21 9.53 -20.35
C SER A 263 -2.21 10.46 -21.01
N VAL A 264 -2.39 11.79 -20.86
CA VAL A 264 -1.55 12.80 -21.51
C VAL A 264 -0.92 13.70 -20.45
N ILE A 265 0.39 13.94 -20.59
CA ILE A 265 1.10 14.88 -19.71
C ILE A 265 0.49 16.29 -19.90
N PRO A 266 0.00 16.92 -18.82
CA PRO A 266 -0.57 18.27 -18.90
C PRO A 266 0.50 19.30 -19.28
N ASN A 267 0.06 20.42 -19.86
CA ASN A 267 0.97 21.51 -20.16
C ASN A 267 1.51 22.18 -18.90
N LEU A 268 2.77 21.90 -18.56
CA LEU A 268 3.39 22.40 -17.33
C LEU A 268 3.76 23.89 -17.34
N LYS A 269 3.65 24.60 -18.48
CA LYS A 269 3.92 26.05 -18.57
C LYS A 269 3.11 26.89 -17.58
N LYS A 270 1.90 26.48 -17.29
CA LYS A 270 0.93 27.21 -16.46
C LYS A 270 0.71 26.59 -15.08
N MET A 271 1.52 25.60 -14.70
CA MET A 271 1.38 24.94 -13.40
C MET A 271 2.17 25.66 -12.32
N ASP A 272 1.56 25.79 -11.15
CA ASP A 272 2.21 26.32 -9.95
C ASP A 272 3.01 25.22 -9.23
N ALA A 273 2.57 23.97 -9.31
CA ALA A 273 3.28 22.82 -8.73
C ALA A 273 3.12 21.55 -9.56
N LEU A 274 4.14 20.69 -9.46
CA LEU A 274 4.14 19.30 -9.91
C LEU A 274 4.40 18.40 -8.69
N VAL A 275 3.57 17.38 -8.52
CA VAL A 275 3.74 16.38 -7.46
C VAL A 275 4.00 15.01 -8.08
N LEU A 276 5.13 14.41 -7.78
CA LEU A 276 5.45 13.03 -8.14
C LEU A 276 4.90 12.12 -7.05
N ALA A 277 3.67 11.63 -7.22
CA ALA A 277 2.90 10.96 -6.17
C ALA A 277 3.00 9.42 -6.19
N VAL A 278 3.52 8.83 -7.27
CA VAL A 278 3.75 7.38 -7.40
C VAL A 278 5.09 7.15 -8.10
N ARG A 279 5.84 6.15 -7.65
CA ARG A 279 7.19 5.84 -8.17
C ARG A 279 7.14 4.92 -9.41
N HIS A 280 6.47 5.35 -10.49
CA HIS A 280 6.52 4.61 -11.74
C HIS A 280 7.93 4.60 -12.34
N SER A 281 8.38 3.44 -12.82
CA SER A 281 9.70 3.30 -13.44
C SER A 281 9.89 4.21 -14.66
N SER A 282 8.83 4.46 -15.42
CA SER A 282 8.83 5.36 -16.57
C SER A 282 9.17 6.82 -16.22
N PHE A 283 8.96 7.26 -14.97
CA PHE A 283 9.28 8.62 -14.55
C PHE A 283 10.79 8.90 -14.51
N ALA A 284 11.63 7.86 -14.41
CA ALA A 284 13.07 7.99 -14.56
C ALA A 284 13.49 8.50 -15.96
N ASN A 285 12.62 8.33 -16.97
CA ASN A 285 12.86 8.74 -18.36
C ASN A 285 12.27 10.13 -18.70
N LEU A 286 11.63 10.82 -17.76
CA LEU A 286 11.10 12.16 -17.98
C LEU A 286 12.25 13.15 -18.23
N ASN A 287 12.13 13.92 -19.30
CA ASN A 287 13.07 14.99 -19.65
C ASN A 287 12.59 16.32 -19.08
N PHE A 288 13.13 16.72 -17.94
CA PHE A 288 12.74 17.94 -17.26
C PHE A 288 13.21 19.21 -17.98
N ASN A 289 14.29 19.16 -18.78
CA ASN A 289 14.66 20.29 -19.61
C ASN A 289 13.55 20.69 -20.59
N ARG A 290 12.90 19.68 -21.21
CA ARG A 290 11.75 19.91 -22.12
C ARG A 290 10.46 20.24 -21.37
N LEU A 291 10.16 19.53 -20.31
CA LEU A 291 8.94 19.72 -19.53
C LEU A 291 8.87 21.11 -18.88
N LEU A 292 10.02 21.64 -18.46
CA LEU A 292 10.16 22.93 -17.75
C LEU A 292 10.68 24.05 -18.65
N GLU A 293 10.69 23.87 -19.97
CA GLU A 293 11.28 24.85 -20.91
C GLU A 293 10.79 26.27 -20.71
N PHE A 294 9.54 26.42 -20.31
CA PHE A 294 8.86 27.72 -20.18
C PHE A 294 8.32 28.00 -18.77
N ASN A 295 8.75 27.27 -17.76
CA ASN A 295 8.31 27.47 -16.39
C ASN A 295 9.48 27.38 -15.40
N SER A 296 9.93 28.52 -14.90
CA SER A 296 11.06 28.67 -13.98
C SER A 296 10.66 28.94 -12.53
N LYS A 297 9.36 28.87 -12.19
CA LYS A 297 8.87 29.20 -10.83
C LYS A 297 8.07 28.09 -10.21
N MET A 298 7.97 26.93 -10.88
CA MET A 298 7.16 25.83 -10.42
C MET A 298 7.79 25.15 -9.20
N ILE A 299 6.95 24.72 -8.27
CA ILE A 299 7.35 23.87 -7.17
C ILE A 299 7.24 22.42 -7.62
N ILE A 300 8.29 21.63 -7.40
CA ILE A 300 8.29 20.19 -7.69
C ILE A 300 8.43 19.46 -6.37
N LEU A 301 7.40 18.67 -6.01
CA LEU A 301 7.37 17.85 -4.82
C LEU A 301 7.62 16.38 -5.20
N ASP A 302 8.76 15.86 -4.81
CA ASP A 302 9.09 14.44 -4.94
C ASP A 302 8.76 13.71 -3.63
N THR A 303 7.76 12.85 -3.67
CA THR A 303 7.22 12.21 -2.49
C THR A 303 7.86 10.85 -2.15
N PHE A 304 8.67 10.29 -3.05
CA PHE A 304 9.28 8.97 -2.88
C PHE A 304 10.78 8.94 -3.20
N ASN A 305 11.41 10.11 -3.35
CA ASN A 305 12.79 10.22 -3.84
C ASN A 305 12.97 9.50 -5.20
N ILE A 306 12.10 9.85 -6.15
CA ILE A 306 11.99 9.21 -7.48
C ILE A 306 13.03 9.77 -8.44
N LEU A 307 13.32 11.06 -8.31
CA LEU A 307 14.14 11.81 -9.25
C LEU A 307 15.58 11.30 -9.25
N THR A 308 16.09 11.08 -10.45
CA THR A 308 17.50 10.76 -10.67
C THR A 308 18.38 12.00 -10.49
N ASN A 309 19.66 11.81 -10.18
CA ASN A 309 20.62 12.92 -10.06
C ASN A 309 20.69 13.80 -11.34
N LYS A 310 20.48 13.19 -12.52
CA LYS A 310 20.39 13.92 -13.79
C LYS A 310 19.17 14.84 -13.79
N GLN A 311 18.00 14.32 -13.43
CA GLN A 311 16.76 15.09 -13.40
C GLN A 311 16.79 16.20 -12.35
N ILE A 312 17.40 15.97 -11.19
CA ILE A 312 17.62 17.00 -10.17
C ILE A 312 18.45 18.16 -10.73
N LYS A 313 19.54 17.85 -11.45
CA LYS A 313 20.35 18.87 -12.13
C LYS A 313 19.56 19.64 -13.20
N GLU A 314 18.75 18.93 -14.00
CA GLU A 314 17.88 19.56 -15.02
C GLU A 314 16.87 20.54 -14.38
N ILE A 315 16.25 20.15 -13.25
CA ILE A 315 15.30 20.98 -12.50
C ILE A 315 15.98 22.21 -11.91
N ASN A 316 17.13 22.02 -11.26
CA ASN A 316 17.89 23.11 -10.65
C ASN A 316 18.35 24.16 -11.70
N ASN A 317 18.73 23.72 -12.89
CA ASN A 317 19.10 24.61 -13.99
C ASN A 317 17.92 25.47 -14.50
N LYS A 318 16.68 25.09 -14.19
CA LYS A 318 15.46 25.84 -14.53
C LYS A 318 14.96 26.76 -13.42
N ASN A 319 15.70 26.87 -12.31
CA ASN A 319 15.31 27.63 -11.13
C ASN A 319 13.96 27.25 -10.52
N CYS A 320 13.49 26.04 -10.78
CA CYS A 320 12.33 25.47 -10.10
C CYS A 320 12.68 25.07 -8.67
N LYS A 321 11.74 25.23 -7.75
CA LYS A 321 11.96 24.85 -6.36
C LYS A 321 11.65 23.37 -6.17
N LEU A 322 12.67 22.59 -5.83
CA LEU A 322 12.54 21.16 -5.55
C LEU A 322 12.36 20.93 -4.05
N VAL A 323 11.37 20.12 -3.69
CA VAL A 323 11.04 19.75 -2.30
C VAL A 323 10.84 18.24 -2.23
N PHE A 324 11.23 17.63 -1.13
CA PHE A 324 11.12 16.18 -0.91
C PHE A 324 10.34 15.87 0.36
N ILE A 325 9.67 14.70 0.39
CA ILE A 325 9.21 14.09 1.64
C ILE A 325 10.36 13.28 2.25
N GLY A 326 10.50 13.35 3.57
CA GLY A 326 11.51 12.60 4.32
C GLY A 326 12.96 13.04 4.06
N ARG A 327 13.14 14.21 3.45
CA ARG A 327 14.46 14.77 3.19
C ARG A 327 14.45 16.25 3.54
N GLY A 328 15.23 16.63 4.56
CA GLY A 328 15.55 18.03 4.82
C GLY A 328 16.37 18.60 3.65
N ILE A 329 16.22 19.88 3.40
CA ILE A 329 16.88 20.60 2.32
C ILE A 329 18.21 21.15 2.84
#